data_e3bd050c161ac9c9e711ffede1772d80
#
_entry.id   e3bd050c161ac9c9e711ffede1772d80
#
_cell.length_a   1.000
_cell.length_b   1.000
_cell.length_c   1.000
_cell.angle_alpha   90.00
_cell.angle_beta   90.00
_cell.angle_gamma   90.00
#
_symmetry.space_group_name_H-M   'P 1'
#
loop_
_entity.id
_entity.type
_entity.pdbx_description
1 polymer ?
#
loop_
_entity_poly.entity_id
_entity_poly.type
_entity_poly.pdbx_seq_one_letter_code
_entity_poly.pdbx_strand_id
1 'polypeptide(L)'
;VSNRYLFTNLGACSMRWRVLHCTSPLNGDGEGEVVTVADGGARAWRQVLDSGMVQLPSLVPGETGFARMNLPDNFFNGDILELEAYGADGESVCTRTFPIHYAKDYLKGELQPKRADVHPSGSQSAAASNCRVEETDTLITLRSSAVTVSFRKSDATITSVTRNADGRIIPLKDGPVAVGMKMVLADLSARTENGDAVLCARYRGAADSIVWRLTPDGLLSMDAVLLNRASGGGGFDDAFTDTEVLNLGLTFSYPESECSGMRWMGRGPYRVWKNRIPGANYGVWQKDYNNTITGESTERLVYPEFKGYHANLYWATLQSSTAPFTVYAASDGIFLRVFTPEEPHGRQDGLNTMPDFPAGDISFLLDIPAIRCFKPISQHGPQSQPGIIRIKKGDEGLRLNLMFDFR
;
A
#
# COMPACT_ATOMS: atom_id res chain seq x y z
N VAL A 1 3.41 6.30 -28.78
CA VAL A 1 4.75 5.66 -28.75
C VAL A 1 5.78 6.57 -29.40
N SER A 2 7.00 6.54 -28.88
CA SER A 2 8.14 7.30 -29.44
C SER A 2 9.26 6.32 -29.77
N ASN A 3 9.80 6.45 -30.99
CA ASN A 3 10.96 5.67 -31.39
C ASN A 3 12.24 6.30 -30.84
N ARG A 4 12.88 5.63 -29.89
CA ARG A 4 14.14 6.06 -29.28
C ARG A 4 15.34 5.20 -29.71
N TYR A 5 15.16 4.29 -30.63
CA TYR A 5 16.27 3.61 -31.26
C TYR A 5 17.11 4.60 -32.10
N LEU A 6 18.36 4.25 -32.32
CA LEU A 6 19.26 5.06 -33.17
C LEU A 6 19.15 4.69 -34.64
N PHE A 7 18.84 3.42 -34.95
CA PHE A 7 18.89 2.87 -36.29
C PHE A 7 17.69 2.00 -36.67
N THR A 8 16.87 1.58 -35.70
CA THR A 8 15.77 0.62 -35.95
C THR A 8 14.47 1.37 -36.17
N ASN A 9 13.74 1.04 -37.26
CA ASN A 9 12.37 1.49 -37.46
C ASN A 9 11.45 0.77 -36.46
N LEU A 10 10.55 1.52 -35.79
CA LEU A 10 9.64 0.97 -34.79
C LEU A 10 8.66 -0.07 -35.35
N GLY A 11 8.35 0.00 -36.62
CA GLY A 11 7.52 -0.99 -37.31
C GLY A 11 8.12 -2.40 -37.40
N ALA A 12 9.44 -2.55 -37.13
CA ALA A 12 10.09 -3.85 -37.01
C ALA A 12 9.94 -4.47 -35.60
N CYS A 13 9.44 -3.70 -34.64
CA CYS A 13 9.20 -4.10 -33.26
C CYS A 13 7.73 -4.49 -33.08
N SER A 14 7.43 -5.17 -31.95
CA SER A 14 6.06 -5.53 -31.62
C SER A 14 5.75 -5.21 -30.15
N MET A 15 4.48 -5.21 -29.79
CA MET A 15 4.03 -5.03 -28.43
C MET A 15 2.90 -6.01 -28.13
N ARG A 16 3.00 -6.70 -27.00
CA ARG A 16 1.94 -7.54 -26.46
C ARG A 16 1.22 -6.79 -25.36
N TRP A 17 -0.09 -6.90 -25.30
CA TRP A 17 -0.87 -6.49 -24.15
C TRP A 17 -1.45 -7.71 -23.44
N ARG A 18 -1.61 -7.60 -22.12
CA ARG A 18 -2.30 -8.57 -21.28
C ARG A 18 -3.20 -7.83 -20.29
N VAL A 19 -4.40 -8.35 -20.07
CA VAL A 19 -5.28 -7.97 -18.97
C VAL A 19 -5.10 -9.00 -17.87
N LEU A 20 -4.66 -8.53 -16.71
CA LEU A 20 -4.36 -9.39 -15.58
C LEU A 20 -5.42 -9.23 -14.49
N HIS A 21 -5.80 -10.34 -13.88
CA HIS A 21 -6.58 -10.37 -12.65
C HIS A 21 -5.65 -10.62 -11.46
N CYS A 22 -5.94 -9.92 -10.35
CA CYS A 22 -5.15 -9.97 -9.11
C CYS A 22 -6.06 -10.40 -7.96
N THR A 23 -6.03 -11.67 -7.62
CA THR A 23 -6.85 -12.19 -6.51
C THR A 23 -6.42 -11.61 -5.18
N SER A 24 -7.38 -11.13 -4.40
CA SER A 24 -7.22 -10.64 -3.05
C SER A 24 -7.22 -11.79 -2.03
N PRO A 25 -6.48 -11.69 -0.92
CA PRO A 25 -6.58 -12.63 0.20
C PRO A 25 -7.99 -12.77 0.80
N LEU A 26 -8.86 -11.76 0.66
CA LEU A 26 -10.28 -11.84 1.06
C LEU A 26 -11.05 -12.97 0.35
N ASN A 27 -10.67 -13.25 -0.89
CA ASN A 27 -11.33 -14.22 -1.75
C ASN A 27 -10.53 -15.52 -1.93
N GLY A 28 -9.53 -15.72 -1.09
CA GLY A 28 -8.63 -16.87 -1.12
C GLY A 28 -7.43 -16.68 -2.06
N ASP A 29 -6.50 -17.61 -1.96
CA ASP A 29 -5.35 -17.63 -2.87
C ASP A 29 -5.82 -18.16 -4.24
N GLY A 30 -6.05 -17.24 -5.17
CA GLY A 30 -6.48 -17.59 -6.51
C GLY A 30 -5.46 -18.48 -7.23
N GLU A 31 -5.95 -19.34 -8.11
CA GLU A 31 -5.12 -20.11 -9.04
C GLU A 31 -4.48 -19.13 -10.04
N GLY A 32 -3.21 -18.82 -9.85
CA GLY A 32 -2.43 -17.96 -10.75
C GLY A 32 -1.08 -18.57 -11.04
N GLU A 33 -0.53 -18.27 -12.22
CA GLU A 33 0.85 -18.62 -12.52
C GLU A 33 1.80 -17.89 -11.56
N VAL A 34 2.66 -18.64 -10.91
CA VAL A 34 3.72 -18.09 -10.05
C VAL A 34 5.00 -17.98 -10.87
N VAL A 35 5.41 -16.76 -11.16
CA VAL A 35 6.65 -16.48 -11.90
C VAL A 35 7.72 -16.01 -10.93
N THR A 36 8.88 -16.69 -10.93
CA THR A 36 10.05 -16.20 -10.21
C THR A 36 10.64 -15.02 -10.97
N VAL A 37 10.71 -13.87 -10.34
CA VAL A 37 11.39 -12.70 -10.90
C VAL A 37 12.89 -12.91 -10.69
N ALA A 38 13.69 -12.76 -11.75
CA ALA A 38 15.11 -13.10 -11.79
C ALA A 38 15.94 -12.38 -10.70
N ASP A 39 15.50 -11.25 -10.23
CA ASP A 39 16.23 -10.41 -9.30
C ASP A 39 15.79 -10.64 -7.84
N GLY A 40 16.52 -11.48 -7.12
CA GLY A 40 16.43 -11.57 -5.66
C GLY A 40 15.30 -12.44 -5.09
N GLY A 41 14.77 -13.39 -5.84
CA GLY A 41 13.85 -14.41 -5.32
C GLY A 41 12.43 -13.92 -5.04
N ALA A 42 12.05 -12.75 -5.53
CA ALA A 42 10.66 -12.31 -5.51
C ALA A 42 9.79 -13.17 -6.43
N ARG A 43 8.59 -13.48 -5.98
CA ARG A 43 7.59 -14.22 -6.76
C ARG A 43 6.48 -13.26 -7.17
N ALA A 44 6.05 -13.35 -8.44
CA ALA A 44 4.90 -12.64 -8.97
C ALA A 44 3.76 -13.63 -9.22
N TRP A 45 2.53 -13.22 -8.93
CA TRP A 45 1.33 -13.99 -9.19
C TRP A 45 0.59 -13.35 -10.36
N ARG A 46 0.27 -14.16 -11.37
CA ARG A 46 -0.37 -13.68 -12.59
C ARG A 46 -1.53 -14.59 -12.98
N GLN A 47 -2.69 -14.00 -13.20
CA GLN A 47 -3.80 -14.63 -13.89
C GLN A 47 -4.14 -13.77 -15.11
N VAL A 48 -3.86 -14.28 -16.30
CA VAL A 48 -4.15 -13.60 -17.56
C VAL A 48 -5.60 -13.87 -17.93
N LEU A 49 -6.42 -12.82 -18.02
CA LEU A 49 -7.81 -12.91 -18.47
C LEU A 49 -7.88 -12.86 -19.99
N ASP A 50 -7.05 -12.02 -20.62
CA ASP A 50 -7.01 -11.87 -22.07
C ASP A 50 -5.67 -11.25 -22.49
N SER A 51 -5.29 -11.45 -23.77
CA SER A 51 -4.07 -10.92 -24.33
C SER A 51 -4.13 -10.76 -25.84
N GLY A 52 -3.29 -9.91 -26.38
CA GLY A 52 -3.18 -9.73 -27.82
C GLY A 52 -1.91 -8.99 -28.22
N MET A 53 -1.70 -8.93 -29.52
CA MET A 53 -0.56 -8.22 -30.13
C MET A 53 -0.99 -6.87 -30.68
N VAL A 54 -0.12 -5.89 -30.58
CA VAL A 54 -0.29 -4.56 -31.18
C VAL A 54 0.76 -4.38 -32.27
N GLN A 55 0.28 -4.10 -33.49
CA GLN A 55 1.19 -3.69 -34.56
C GLN A 55 1.65 -2.26 -34.29
N LEU A 56 2.95 -2.07 -34.17
CA LEU A 56 3.52 -0.75 -33.99
C LEU A 56 3.61 0.01 -35.32
N PRO A 57 3.44 1.35 -35.29
CA PRO A 57 3.53 2.16 -36.52
C PRO A 57 4.97 2.19 -37.05
N SER A 58 5.12 2.34 -38.36
CA SER A 58 6.43 2.58 -38.97
C SER A 58 6.86 4.00 -38.66
N LEU A 59 7.75 4.12 -37.68
CA LEU A 59 8.35 5.39 -37.26
C LEU A 59 9.88 5.26 -37.35
N VAL A 60 10.51 6.23 -38.00
CA VAL A 60 11.97 6.31 -38.01
C VAL A 60 12.50 6.82 -36.65
N PRO A 61 13.80 6.67 -36.33
CA PRO A 61 14.40 7.17 -35.11
C PRO A 61 14.06 8.64 -34.82
N GLY A 62 13.65 8.93 -33.58
CA GLY A 62 13.25 10.27 -33.13
C GLY A 62 11.78 10.62 -33.34
N GLU A 63 11.03 9.88 -34.14
CA GLU A 63 9.62 10.14 -34.38
C GLU A 63 8.70 9.64 -33.27
N THR A 64 7.53 10.28 -33.17
CA THR A 64 6.45 9.91 -32.24
C THR A 64 5.15 9.69 -33.01
N GLY A 65 4.39 8.69 -32.62
CA GLY A 65 3.11 8.34 -33.24
C GLY A 65 2.18 7.60 -32.28
N PHE A 66 1.09 7.07 -32.83
CA PHE A 66 0.09 6.34 -32.06
C PHE A 66 0.07 4.87 -32.46
N ALA A 67 0.04 4.00 -31.46
CA ALA A 67 -0.31 2.59 -31.60
C ALA A 67 -1.76 2.42 -31.12
N ARG A 68 -2.60 1.76 -31.89
CA ARG A 68 -3.98 1.45 -31.52
C ARG A 68 -4.06 0.03 -31.00
N MET A 69 -4.81 -0.14 -29.94
CA MET A 69 -5.01 -1.41 -29.26
C MET A 69 -6.51 -1.65 -29.12
N ASN A 70 -6.98 -2.79 -29.60
CA ASN A 70 -8.36 -3.21 -29.38
C ASN A 70 -8.38 -3.99 -28.08
N LEU A 71 -9.02 -3.44 -27.07
CA LEU A 71 -9.21 -4.08 -25.78
C LEU A 71 -10.46 -4.97 -25.85
N PRO A 72 -10.51 -6.07 -25.08
CA PRO A 72 -11.66 -6.95 -25.02
C PRO A 72 -12.83 -6.30 -24.28
N ASP A 73 -14.06 -6.77 -24.54
CA ASP A 73 -15.28 -6.25 -23.90
C ASP A 73 -15.26 -6.42 -22.37
N ASN A 74 -14.57 -7.45 -21.89
CA ASN A 74 -14.40 -7.74 -20.45
C ASN A 74 -13.17 -7.04 -19.82
N PHE A 75 -12.59 -6.04 -20.48
CA PHE A 75 -11.40 -5.32 -20.02
C PHE A 75 -11.50 -4.85 -18.54
N PHE A 76 -12.67 -4.33 -18.16
CA PHE A 76 -12.91 -3.85 -16.79
C PHE A 76 -13.13 -4.96 -15.75
N ASN A 77 -13.10 -6.23 -16.14
CA ASN A 77 -13.05 -7.35 -15.20
C ASN A 77 -11.62 -7.66 -14.73
N GLY A 78 -10.62 -7.04 -15.37
CA GLY A 78 -9.23 -7.11 -14.95
C GLY A 78 -8.84 -5.98 -14.02
N ASP A 79 -7.69 -6.14 -13.39
CA ASP A 79 -7.15 -5.18 -12.42
C ASP A 79 -5.96 -4.39 -12.99
N ILE A 80 -5.20 -5.01 -13.89
CA ILE A 80 -3.97 -4.45 -14.45
C ILE A 80 -3.93 -4.67 -15.96
N LEU A 81 -3.62 -3.62 -16.71
CA LEU A 81 -3.16 -3.70 -18.10
C LEU A 81 -1.64 -3.77 -18.12
N GLU A 82 -1.10 -4.84 -18.65
CA GLU A 82 0.34 -5.01 -18.88
C GLU A 82 0.66 -4.83 -20.37
N LEU A 83 1.67 -4.02 -20.66
CA LEU A 83 2.22 -3.82 -22.00
C LEU A 83 3.67 -4.27 -22.02
N GLU A 84 4.01 -5.19 -22.91
CA GLU A 84 5.36 -5.69 -23.10
C GLU A 84 5.84 -5.42 -24.52
N ALA A 85 6.91 -4.65 -24.62
CA ALA A 85 7.52 -4.31 -25.91
C ALA A 85 8.65 -5.28 -26.26
N TYR A 86 8.69 -5.68 -27.52
CA TYR A 86 9.71 -6.56 -28.09
C TYR A 86 10.50 -5.85 -29.18
N GLY A 87 11.80 -6.05 -29.19
CA GLY A 87 12.71 -5.58 -30.23
C GLY A 87 12.48 -6.27 -31.57
N ALA A 88 13.17 -5.81 -32.60
CA ALA A 88 13.14 -6.43 -33.93
C ALA A 88 13.71 -7.85 -33.93
N ASP A 89 14.50 -8.21 -32.95
CA ASP A 89 15.06 -9.53 -32.68
C ASP A 89 14.10 -10.47 -31.93
N GLY A 90 12.94 -9.94 -31.47
CA GLY A 90 11.95 -10.66 -30.70
C GLY A 90 12.25 -10.71 -29.19
N GLU A 91 13.33 -10.08 -28.74
CA GLU A 91 13.66 -10.02 -27.30
C GLU A 91 12.84 -8.97 -26.57
N SER A 92 12.48 -9.25 -25.32
CA SER A 92 11.73 -8.32 -24.48
C SER A 92 12.58 -7.11 -24.12
N VAL A 93 12.11 -5.92 -24.50
CA VAL A 93 12.79 -4.65 -24.25
C VAL A 93 12.36 -4.04 -22.91
N CYS A 94 11.05 -4.01 -22.65
CA CYS A 94 10.50 -3.49 -21.42
C CYS A 94 9.05 -3.92 -21.21
N THR A 95 8.69 -4.00 -19.92
CA THR A 95 7.31 -4.17 -19.48
C THR A 95 6.84 -2.93 -18.74
N ARG A 96 5.59 -2.51 -18.99
CA ARG A 96 4.90 -1.45 -18.27
C ARG A 96 3.51 -1.93 -17.87
N THR A 97 3.12 -1.57 -16.66
CA THR A 97 1.81 -1.94 -16.13
C THR A 97 1.03 -0.71 -15.72
N PHE A 98 -0.28 -0.76 -15.93
CA PHE A 98 -1.22 0.31 -15.63
C PHE A 98 -2.39 -0.28 -14.84
N PRO A 99 -2.82 0.35 -13.73
CA PRO A 99 -3.99 -0.11 -13.02
C PRO A 99 -5.25 0.18 -13.85
N ILE A 100 -6.16 -0.78 -13.89
CA ILE A 100 -7.51 -0.61 -14.46
C ILE A 100 -8.43 -0.02 -13.40
N HIS A 101 -8.32 -0.52 -12.17
CA HIS A 101 -9.01 0.01 -11.00
C HIS A 101 -8.01 0.58 -10.02
N TYR A 102 -8.37 1.68 -9.35
CA TYR A 102 -7.60 2.18 -8.21
C TYR A 102 -7.93 1.38 -6.95
N ALA A 103 -7.06 1.46 -5.93
CA ALA A 103 -7.13 0.64 -4.72
C ALA A 103 -8.50 0.67 -4.04
N LYS A 104 -9.09 1.86 -3.92
CA LYS A 104 -10.42 2.07 -3.32
C LYS A 104 -11.53 1.31 -4.08
N ASP A 105 -11.51 1.34 -5.40
CA ASP A 105 -12.56 0.70 -6.22
C ASP A 105 -12.31 -0.80 -6.32
N TYR A 106 -11.04 -1.23 -6.38
CA TYR A 106 -10.64 -2.62 -6.27
C TYR A 106 -11.19 -3.24 -4.96
N LEU A 107 -10.92 -2.61 -3.80
CA LEU A 107 -11.40 -3.11 -2.51
C LEU A 107 -12.92 -3.19 -2.44
N LYS A 108 -13.64 -2.20 -2.99
CA LYS A 108 -15.10 -2.27 -3.07
C LYS A 108 -15.59 -3.47 -3.89
N GLY A 109 -14.92 -3.78 -5.01
CA GLY A 109 -15.20 -4.94 -5.83
C GLY A 109 -15.00 -6.25 -5.05
N GLU A 110 -13.89 -6.35 -4.31
CA GLU A 110 -13.54 -7.52 -3.52
C GLU A 110 -14.49 -7.77 -2.33
N LEU A 111 -15.06 -6.72 -1.74
CA LEU A 111 -16.03 -6.78 -0.65
C LEU A 111 -17.45 -7.10 -1.13
N GLN A 112 -17.74 -6.97 -2.43
CA GLN A 112 -19.04 -7.37 -2.95
C GLN A 112 -19.14 -8.89 -2.94
N PRO A 113 -20.28 -9.48 -2.46
CA PRO A 113 -20.47 -10.92 -2.56
C PRO A 113 -20.39 -11.27 -4.05
N LYS A 114 -19.38 -12.04 -4.45
CA LYS A 114 -19.32 -12.63 -5.80
C LYS A 114 -20.64 -13.38 -5.95
N ARG A 115 -21.42 -13.07 -6.98
CA ARG A 115 -22.60 -13.85 -7.36
C ARG A 115 -22.12 -15.28 -7.61
N ALA A 116 -22.09 -16.08 -6.55
CA ALA A 116 -21.95 -17.50 -6.67
C ALA A 116 -23.18 -17.97 -7.46
N ASP A 117 -22.95 -18.78 -8.48
CA ASP A 117 -23.99 -19.61 -9.04
C ASP A 117 -24.67 -20.32 -7.87
N VAL A 118 -25.90 -19.88 -7.59
CA VAL A 118 -26.67 -20.36 -6.44
C VAL A 118 -27.08 -21.79 -6.75
N HIS A 119 -26.23 -22.74 -6.38
CA HIS A 119 -26.74 -24.05 -6.05
C HIS A 119 -27.33 -23.97 -4.61
N PRO A 120 -28.62 -24.22 -4.42
CA PRO A 120 -29.23 -24.20 -3.11
C PRO A 120 -28.87 -25.49 -2.36
N SER A 121 -27.67 -25.54 -1.80
CA SER A 121 -27.38 -26.55 -0.77
C SER A 121 -27.25 -25.78 0.56
N GLY A 122 -28.30 -25.95 1.36
CA GLY A 122 -28.49 -25.30 2.64
C GLY A 122 -27.35 -25.57 3.62
N SER A 123 -26.53 -24.60 3.82
CA SER A 123 -25.90 -24.32 5.11
C SER A 123 -26.33 -22.92 5.51
N GLN A 124 -27.26 -22.82 6.45
CA GLN A 124 -27.58 -21.58 7.15
C GLN A 124 -26.24 -21.07 7.71
N SER A 125 -25.74 -19.96 7.17
CA SER A 125 -24.67 -19.19 7.82
C SER A 125 -25.24 -18.85 9.21
N ALA A 126 -24.56 -19.31 10.26
CA ALA A 126 -24.87 -18.89 11.62
C ALA A 126 -24.91 -17.36 11.62
N ALA A 127 -26.05 -16.79 12.05
CA ALA A 127 -26.19 -15.33 12.12
C ALA A 127 -25.03 -14.78 12.91
N ALA A 128 -24.18 -13.97 12.24
CA ALA A 128 -23.02 -13.37 12.88
C ALA A 128 -23.53 -12.57 14.09
N SER A 129 -23.07 -12.93 15.30
CA SER A 129 -23.48 -12.22 16.51
C SER A 129 -22.98 -10.79 16.44
N ASN A 130 -23.81 -9.81 16.80
CA ASN A 130 -23.45 -8.41 16.85
C ASN A 130 -22.14 -8.19 17.62
N CYS A 131 -21.35 -7.24 17.16
CA CYS A 131 -20.15 -6.81 17.88
C CYS A 131 -20.50 -6.23 19.25
N ARG A 132 -19.52 -6.22 20.16
CA ARG A 132 -19.65 -5.67 21.50
C ARG A 132 -18.52 -4.66 21.75
N VAL A 133 -18.84 -3.66 22.55
CA VAL A 133 -17.89 -2.70 23.12
C VAL A 133 -17.79 -2.99 24.62
N GLU A 134 -16.60 -3.20 25.12
CA GLU A 134 -16.29 -3.39 26.53
C GLU A 134 -15.34 -2.29 26.98
N GLU A 135 -15.59 -1.70 28.16
CA GLU A 135 -14.77 -0.64 28.69
C GLU A 135 -14.27 -0.96 30.09
N THR A 136 -13.02 -0.65 30.34
CA THR A 136 -12.40 -0.62 31.66
C THR A 136 -11.90 0.81 31.94
N ASP A 137 -11.23 1.03 33.07
CA ASP A 137 -10.66 2.34 33.41
C ASP A 137 -9.63 2.81 32.40
N THR A 138 -8.86 1.88 31.78
CA THR A 138 -7.73 2.18 30.92
C THR A 138 -7.90 1.76 29.46
N LEU A 139 -8.82 0.86 29.16
CA LEU A 139 -9.00 0.26 27.83
C LEU A 139 -10.44 0.37 27.33
N ILE A 140 -10.55 0.46 26.01
CA ILE A 140 -11.77 0.18 25.24
C ILE A 140 -11.49 -1.03 24.36
N THR A 141 -12.35 -2.04 24.40
CA THR A 141 -12.20 -3.27 23.61
C THR A 141 -13.38 -3.43 22.67
N LEU A 142 -13.08 -3.56 21.38
CA LEU A 142 -14.02 -3.93 20.33
C LEU A 142 -13.91 -5.43 20.12
N ARG A 143 -15.04 -6.14 20.15
CA ARG A 143 -15.10 -7.60 20.02
C ARG A 143 -16.13 -8.03 18.98
N SER A 144 -15.70 -8.86 18.04
CA SER A 144 -16.56 -9.65 17.14
C SER A 144 -16.44 -11.14 17.47
N SER A 145 -17.09 -11.99 16.69
CA SER A 145 -16.90 -13.45 16.78
C SER A 145 -15.48 -13.87 16.38
N ALA A 146 -14.86 -13.17 15.43
CA ALA A 146 -13.57 -13.53 14.83
C ALA A 146 -12.36 -12.83 15.47
N VAL A 147 -12.51 -11.58 15.92
CA VAL A 147 -11.40 -10.73 16.35
C VAL A 147 -11.76 -9.91 17.59
N THR A 148 -10.79 -9.72 18.45
CA THR A 148 -10.85 -8.82 19.60
C THR A 148 -9.71 -7.80 19.50
N VAL A 149 -10.04 -6.50 19.57
CA VAL A 149 -9.07 -5.40 19.49
C VAL A 149 -9.23 -4.48 20.68
N SER A 150 -8.17 -4.26 21.43
CA SER A 150 -8.15 -3.37 22.59
C SER A 150 -7.37 -2.09 22.32
N PHE A 151 -7.92 -0.97 22.77
CA PHE A 151 -7.35 0.37 22.60
C PHE A 151 -7.10 1.01 23.95
N ARG A 152 -6.01 1.73 24.09
CA ARG A 152 -5.66 2.50 25.29
C ARG A 152 -6.47 3.81 25.33
N LYS A 153 -7.13 4.08 26.45
CA LYS A 153 -7.98 5.28 26.57
C LYS A 153 -7.19 6.59 26.55
N SER A 154 -5.92 6.60 26.94
CA SER A 154 -5.11 7.82 27.03
C SER A 154 -4.73 8.41 25.67
N ASP A 155 -4.65 7.59 24.61
CA ASP A 155 -4.14 7.99 23.30
C ASP A 155 -4.86 7.32 22.12
N ALA A 156 -5.80 6.42 22.41
CA ALA A 156 -6.55 5.62 21.43
C ALA A 156 -5.67 4.73 20.51
N THR A 157 -4.50 4.32 21.00
CA THR A 157 -3.64 3.37 20.29
C THR A 157 -4.04 1.93 20.57
N ILE A 158 -3.83 1.04 19.59
CA ILE A 158 -4.03 -0.41 19.75
C ILE A 158 -3.02 -0.93 20.80
N THR A 159 -3.50 -1.67 21.78
CA THR A 159 -2.67 -2.38 22.76
C THR A 159 -2.54 -3.86 22.48
N SER A 160 -3.59 -4.46 21.92
CA SER A 160 -3.61 -5.87 21.56
C SER A 160 -4.61 -6.16 20.45
N VAL A 161 -4.28 -7.13 19.63
CA VAL A 161 -5.17 -7.74 18.65
C VAL A 161 -5.14 -9.24 18.85
N THR A 162 -6.30 -9.86 19.03
CA THR A 162 -6.41 -11.31 19.23
C THR A 162 -7.34 -11.91 18.18
N ARG A 163 -6.86 -12.93 17.48
CA ARG A 163 -7.69 -13.79 16.63
C ARG A 163 -8.43 -14.78 17.54
N ASN A 164 -9.76 -14.71 17.56
CA ASN A 164 -10.55 -15.49 18.52
C ASN A 164 -10.59 -16.98 18.19
N ALA A 165 -10.43 -17.36 16.92
CA ALA A 165 -10.51 -18.75 16.47
C ALA A 165 -9.43 -19.65 17.11
N ASP A 166 -8.24 -19.14 17.34
CA ASP A 166 -7.09 -19.89 17.83
C ASP A 166 -6.40 -19.22 19.04
N GLY A 167 -6.93 -18.06 19.48
CA GLY A 167 -6.38 -17.28 20.60
C GLY A 167 -5.04 -16.61 20.30
N ARG A 168 -4.56 -16.59 19.07
CA ARG A 168 -3.27 -16.01 18.71
C ARG A 168 -3.30 -14.49 18.82
N ILE A 169 -2.23 -13.95 19.37
CA ILE A 169 -2.01 -12.52 19.45
C ILE A 169 -1.24 -12.06 18.21
N ILE A 170 -1.80 -11.11 17.49
CA ILE A 170 -1.14 -10.46 16.37
C ILE A 170 -0.31 -9.30 16.94
N PRO A 171 1.00 -9.25 16.73
CA PRO A 171 1.89 -8.33 17.43
C PRO A 171 1.86 -6.89 16.88
N LEU A 172 0.78 -6.48 16.21
CA LEU A 172 0.57 -5.10 15.77
C LEU A 172 -0.01 -4.28 16.93
N LYS A 173 0.71 -3.25 17.36
CA LYS A 173 0.34 -2.43 18.53
C LYS A 173 0.91 -1.01 18.48
N ASP A 174 0.64 -0.24 19.52
CA ASP A 174 1.18 1.11 19.77
C ASP A 174 1.01 2.07 18.59
N GLY A 175 -0.08 1.90 17.86
CA GLY A 175 -0.53 2.73 16.75
C GLY A 175 -2.06 2.84 16.74
N PRO A 176 -2.60 3.76 15.92
CA PRO A 176 -1.89 4.64 14.98
C PRO A 176 -1.21 5.82 15.69
N VAL A 177 0.00 6.14 15.27
CA VAL A 177 0.74 7.34 15.68
C VAL A 177 1.12 8.13 14.42
N ALA A 178 0.98 9.44 14.46
CA ALA A 178 1.32 10.27 13.31
C ALA A 178 2.83 10.26 13.03
N VAL A 179 3.19 10.12 11.76
CA VAL A 179 4.58 10.20 11.31
C VAL A 179 4.95 11.66 11.09
N GLY A 180 6.09 12.09 11.65
CA GLY A 180 6.65 13.42 11.45
C GLY A 180 5.95 14.57 12.18
N MET A 181 4.84 14.31 12.87
CA MET A 181 4.09 15.33 13.61
C MET A 181 3.51 14.78 14.92
N LYS A 182 3.19 15.68 15.84
CA LYS A 182 2.49 15.31 17.08
C LYS A 182 0.99 15.13 16.84
N MET A 183 0.42 14.15 17.51
CA MET A 183 -1.01 13.87 17.55
C MET A 183 -1.41 13.68 19.02
N VAL A 184 -2.35 14.47 19.51
CA VAL A 184 -2.80 14.45 20.91
C VAL A 184 -4.29 14.17 20.96
N LEU A 185 -4.69 13.12 21.68
CA LEU A 185 -6.07 12.75 21.86
C LEU A 185 -6.84 13.89 22.58
N ALA A 186 -7.96 14.30 22.02
CA ALA A 186 -8.83 15.33 22.57
C ALA A 186 -10.17 14.77 23.09
N ASP A 187 -10.69 13.75 22.42
CA ASP A 187 -11.96 13.09 22.77
C ASP A 187 -11.97 11.65 22.31
N LEU A 188 -12.62 10.76 23.03
CA LEU A 188 -12.72 9.35 22.74
C LEU A 188 -14.11 8.83 23.14
N SER A 189 -14.77 8.17 22.20
CA SER A 189 -16.05 7.51 22.45
C SER A 189 -16.15 6.18 21.70
N ALA A 190 -16.90 5.25 22.26
CA ALA A 190 -17.19 3.99 21.62
C ALA A 190 -18.69 3.63 21.75
N ARG A 191 -19.19 2.92 20.75
CA ARG A 191 -20.60 2.49 20.70
C ARG A 191 -20.77 1.28 19.80
N THR A 192 -21.90 0.63 19.94
CA THR A 192 -22.38 -0.33 18.94
C THR A 192 -23.35 0.38 18.00
N GLU A 193 -23.20 0.18 16.70
CA GLU A 193 -23.99 0.83 15.67
C GLU A 193 -24.28 -0.17 14.53
N ASN A 194 -25.54 -0.47 14.27
CA ASN A 194 -25.98 -1.41 13.23
C ASN A 194 -25.33 -2.81 13.29
N GLY A 195 -24.96 -3.26 14.50
CA GLY A 195 -24.27 -4.53 14.69
C GLY A 195 -22.75 -4.44 14.74
N ASP A 196 -22.16 -3.34 14.27
CA ASP A 196 -20.72 -3.07 14.33
C ASP A 196 -20.32 -2.47 15.68
N ALA A 197 -19.07 -2.65 16.08
CA ALA A 197 -18.47 -1.91 17.18
C ALA A 197 -17.63 -0.73 16.61
N VAL A 198 -17.91 0.48 17.06
CA VAL A 198 -17.31 1.71 16.54
C VAL A 198 -16.60 2.45 17.65
N LEU A 199 -15.35 2.85 17.41
CA LEU A 199 -14.55 3.72 18.27
C LEU A 199 -14.23 4.99 17.49
N CYS A 200 -14.59 6.14 18.05
CA CYS A 200 -14.31 7.45 17.48
C CYS A 200 -13.31 8.19 18.36
N ALA A 201 -12.16 8.51 17.81
CA ALA A 201 -11.12 9.28 18.46
C ALA A 201 -10.95 10.62 17.73
N ARG A 202 -10.98 11.73 18.47
CA ARG A 202 -10.70 13.09 17.96
C ARG A 202 -9.37 13.56 18.50
N TYR A 203 -8.61 14.23 17.66
CA TYR A 203 -7.25 14.64 17.99
C TYR A 203 -7.03 16.12 17.74
N ARG A 204 -5.93 16.62 18.30
CA ARG A 204 -5.28 17.87 17.94
C ARG A 204 -3.93 17.56 17.36
N GLY A 205 -3.52 18.33 16.36
CA GLY A 205 -2.23 18.15 15.70
C GLY A 205 -2.34 17.50 14.34
N ALA A 206 -1.61 16.43 14.08
CA ALA A 206 -1.51 15.78 12.77
C ALA A 206 -2.81 15.15 12.28
N ALA A 207 -3.69 14.73 13.16
CA ALA A 207 -5.00 14.16 12.82
C ALA A 207 -6.13 14.99 13.44
N ASP A 208 -7.28 15.03 12.77
CA ASP A 208 -8.53 15.51 13.34
C ASP A 208 -9.32 14.39 13.98
N SER A 209 -9.46 13.28 13.25
CA SER A 209 -10.22 12.13 13.71
C SER A 209 -9.71 10.84 13.14
N ILE A 210 -9.85 9.78 13.90
CA ILE A 210 -9.70 8.40 13.46
C ILE A 210 -10.91 7.62 13.96
N VAL A 211 -11.65 7.03 13.01
CA VAL A 211 -12.80 6.20 13.31
C VAL A 211 -12.44 4.76 13.00
N TRP A 212 -12.55 3.91 14.01
CA TRP A 212 -12.41 2.47 13.87
C TRP A 212 -13.78 1.83 13.85
N ARG A 213 -13.99 0.87 12.96
CA ARG A 213 -15.22 0.10 12.87
C ARG A 213 -14.89 -1.37 12.71
N LEU A 214 -15.28 -2.18 13.67
CA LEU A 214 -15.19 -3.64 13.64
C LEU A 214 -16.53 -4.21 13.23
N THR A 215 -16.56 -4.97 12.15
CA THR A 215 -17.76 -5.64 11.65
C THR A 215 -17.95 -7.02 12.29
N PRO A 216 -19.19 -7.57 12.30
CA PRO A 216 -19.47 -8.90 12.87
C PRO A 216 -18.65 -10.04 12.26
N ASP A 217 -18.27 -9.95 10.99
CA ASP A 217 -17.40 -10.89 10.30
C ASP A 217 -15.90 -10.69 10.59
N GLY A 218 -15.54 -9.68 11.39
CA GLY A 218 -14.18 -9.49 11.92
C GLY A 218 -13.25 -8.58 11.11
N LEU A 219 -13.77 -7.86 10.10
CA LEU A 219 -13.00 -6.83 9.42
C LEU A 219 -12.97 -5.54 10.24
N LEU A 220 -11.77 -4.95 10.37
CA LEU A 220 -11.56 -3.72 11.11
C LEU A 220 -11.19 -2.59 10.15
N SER A 221 -12.09 -1.65 9.88
CA SER A 221 -11.77 -0.45 9.12
C SER A 221 -11.21 0.67 10.00
N MET A 222 -10.32 1.46 9.43
CA MET A 222 -9.77 2.70 9.98
C MET A 222 -9.99 3.84 8.98
N ASP A 223 -10.78 4.82 9.36
CA ASP A 223 -11.02 6.03 8.58
C ASP A 223 -10.36 7.21 9.27
N ALA A 224 -9.21 7.65 8.77
CA ALA A 224 -8.45 8.76 9.33
C ALA A 224 -8.58 10.02 8.46
N VAL A 225 -8.80 11.16 9.13
CA VAL A 225 -8.75 12.50 8.56
C VAL A 225 -7.53 13.20 9.14
N LEU A 226 -6.57 13.54 8.28
CA LEU A 226 -5.31 14.16 8.64
C LEU A 226 -5.31 15.63 8.20
N LEU A 227 -4.86 16.53 9.08
CA LEU A 227 -4.59 17.94 8.77
C LEU A 227 -5.78 18.70 8.11
N ASN A 228 -6.98 18.57 8.65
CA ASN A 228 -8.13 19.36 8.19
C ASN A 228 -8.01 20.82 8.63
N ARG A 229 -7.99 21.75 7.71
CA ARG A 229 -7.89 23.19 7.91
C ARG A 229 -9.16 23.96 7.51
N ALA A 230 -10.17 23.25 6.98
CA ALA A 230 -11.41 23.88 6.49
C ALA A 230 -12.22 24.54 7.61
N SER A 231 -12.30 23.91 8.77
CA SER A 231 -13.18 24.34 9.86
C SER A 231 -12.57 25.32 10.87
N GLY A 232 -11.29 25.68 10.73
CA GLY A 232 -10.57 26.52 11.71
C GLY A 232 -10.48 25.92 13.14
N GLY A 233 -10.96 24.69 13.31
CA GLY A 233 -11.14 24.05 14.62
C GLY A 233 -10.11 22.97 14.97
N GLY A 234 -9.19 22.69 14.10
CA GLY A 234 -8.21 21.63 14.31
C GLY A 234 -7.03 22.05 15.18
N GLY A 235 -7.22 22.49 16.39
CA GLY A 235 -6.23 22.55 17.48
C GLY A 235 -4.78 22.96 17.20
N PHE A 236 -4.49 23.46 16.02
CA PHE A 236 -3.25 24.14 15.70
C PHE A 236 -3.43 25.64 15.98
N ASP A 237 -2.48 26.22 16.67
CA ASP A 237 -2.37 27.67 16.76
C ASP A 237 -2.56 28.27 15.37
N ASP A 238 -3.33 29.36 15.29
CA ASP A 238 -3.56 30.14 14.06
C ASP A 238 -2.27 30.65 13.37
N ALA A 239 -1.12 30.34 13.94
CA ALA A 239 0.22 30.69 13.46
C ALA A 239 0.73 29.83 12.30
N PHE A 240 0.10 28.67 12.01
CA PHE A 240 0.51 27.83 10.88
C PHE A 240 -0.17 28.28 9.59
N THR A 241 0.46 29.16 8.86
CA THR A 241 -0.03 29.64 7.57
C THR A 241 0.12 28.59 6.47
N ASP A 242 1.26 27.92 6.37
CA ASP A 242 1.51 26.82 5.42
C ASP A 242 2.33 25.75 6.14
N THR A 243 1.83 24.53 6.18
CA THR A 243 2.55 23.40 6.79
C THR A 243 3.12 22.51 5.72
N GLU A 244 4.43 22.30 5.78
CA GLU A 244 5.12 21.31 4.96
C GLU A 244 5.40 20.09 5.83
N VAL A 245 4.83 18.94 5.46
CA VAL A 245 4.99 17.68 6.20
C VAL A 245 5.66 16.63 5.33
N LEU A 246 6.79 16.16 5.82
CA LEU A 246 7.49 15.02 5.24
C LEU A 246 6.95 13.72 5.86
N ASN A 247 6.75 12.69 5.04
CA ASN A 247 6.27 11.38 5.49
C ASN A 247 4.90 11.42 6.20
N LEU A 248 3.98 12.27 5.76
CA LEU A 248 2.65 12.35 6.37
C LEU A 248 1.92 11.01 6.31
N GLY A 249 1.50 10.50 7.45
CA GLY A 249 0.75 9.26 7.58
C GLY A 249 0.72 8.75 9.00
N LEU A 250 0.40 7.48 9.15
CA LEU A 250 0.23 6.80 10.42
C LEU A 250 1.14 5.57 10.51
N THR A 251 1.66 5.32 11.69
CA THR A 251 2.57 4.19 11.96
C THR A 251 2.10 3.34 13.13
N PHE A 252 2.53 2.10 13.14
CA PHE A 252 2.27 1.08 14.14
C PHE A 252 3.58 0.40 14.52
N SER A 253 3.67 -0.08 15.75
CA SER A 253 4.77 -0.96 16.18
C SER A 253 4.49 -2.40 15.80
N TYR A 254 5.51 -3.06 15.28
CA TYR A 254 5.49 -4.48 14.93
C TYR A 254 6.89 -5.07 15.10
N PRO A 255 7.07 -6.15 15.88
CA PRO A 255 8.39 -6.74 16.07
C PRO A 255 8.95 -7.28 14.77
N GLU A 256 10.08 -6.75 14.32
CA GLU A 256 10.71 -7.18 13.07
C GLU A 256 11.04 -8.68 13.06
N SER A 257 11.39 -9.24 14.22
CA SER A 257 11.68 -10.67 14.42
C SER A 257 10.49 -11.61 14.14
N GLU A 258 9.27 -11.09 14.17
CA GLU A 258 8.06 -11.86 13.84
C GLU A 258 7.76 -11.91 12.35
N CYS A 259 8.41 -11.04 11.56
CA CYS A 259 8.15 -10.95 10.12
C CYS A 259 8.95 -12.00 9.35
N SER A 260 8.28 -12.94 8.69
CA SER A 260 8.91 -13.94 7.82
C SER A 260 8.85 -13.59 6.33
N GLY A 261 8.06 -12.59 5.95
CA GLY A 261 7.90 -12.16 4.57
C GLY A 261 6.71 -11.24 4.38
N MET A 262 6.46 -10.91 3.13
CA MET A 262 5.31 -10.11 2.72
C MET A 262 4.83 -10.53 1.34
N ARG A 263 3.50 -10.58 1.18
CA ARG A 263 2.84 -10.65 -0.12
C ARG A 263 2.01 -9.38 -0.28
N TRP A 264 2.10 -8.71 -1.42
CA TRP A 264 1.37 -7.46 -1.62
C TRP A 264 0.94 -7.25 -3.06
N MET A 265 -0.14 -6.55 -3.24
CA MET A 265 -0.53 -5.96 -4.51
C MET A 265 -0.19 -4.47 -4.49
N GLY A 266 0.55 -4.02 -5.47
CA GLY A 266 1.04 -2.67 -5.61
C GLY A 266 2.20 -2.61 -6.59
N ARG A 267 3.01 -1.55 -6.51
CA ARG A 267 4.24 -1.49 -7.31
C ARG A 267 5.34 -2.34 -6.69
N GLY A 268 6.05 -3.07 -7.53
CA GLY A 268 7.13 -3.97 -7.12
C GLY A 268 8.01 -4.40 -8.30
N PRO A 269 8.82 -5.45 -8.09
CA PRO A 269 8.86 -6.38 -6.94
C PRO A 269 9.71 -5.90 -5.74
N TYR A 270 10.17 -4.67 -5.72
CA TYR A 270 11.10 -4.15 -4.72
C TYR A 270 10.62 -2.83 -4.13
N ARG A 271 11.24 -2.46 -3.00
CA ARG A 271 11.04 -1.14 -2.42
C ARG A 271 11.43 -0.04 -3.40
N VAL A 272 10.81 1.10 -3.29
CA VAL A 272 11.05 2.23 -4.20
C VAL A 272 11.20 3.54 -3.44
N TRP A 273 11.98 4.44 -4.01
CA TRP A 273 11.99 5.87 -3.68
C TRP A 273 11.07 6.61 -4.65
N LYS A 274 10.57 7.79 -4.27
CA LYS A 274 9.65 8.58 -5.08
C LYS A 274 10.11 8.73 -6.54
N ASN A 275 11.39 9.03 -6.75
CA ASN A 275 11.98 9.20 -8.08
C ASN A 275 12.30 7.89 -8.80
N ARG A 276 11.99 6.74 -8.22
CA ARG A 276 12.16 5.41 -8.81
C ARG A 276 10.84 4.70 -9.11
N ILE A 277 9.71 5.27 -8.68
CA ILE A 277 8.38 4.69 -8.89
C ILE A 277 8.10 4.31 -10.34
N PRO A 278 8.49 5.11 -11.37
CA PRO A 278 8.22 4.75 -12.77
C PRO A 278 8.93 3.47 -13.25
N GLY A 279 9.96 3.01 -12.54
CA GLY A 279 10.67 1.75 -12.83
C GLY A 279 9.97 0.51 -12.28
N ALA A 280 9.08 0.66 -11.32
CA ALA A 280 8.35 -0.45 -10.71
C ALA A 280 7.00 -0.67 -11.40
N ASN A 281 6.61 -1.94 -11.51
CA ASN A 281 5.38 -2.37 -12.16
C ASN A 281 4.30 -2.72 -11.13
N TYR A 282 3.02 -2.54 -11.48
CA TYR A 282 1.91 -3.08 -10.71
C TYR A 282 1.85 -4.59 -10.85
N GLY A 283 1.55 -5.27 -9.75
CA GLY A 283 1.42 -6.72 -9.71
C GLY A 283 1.10 -7.22 -8.31
N VAL A 284 0.92 -8.52 -8.19
CA VAL A 284 0.92 -9.23 -6.91
C VAL A 284 2.29 -9.85 -6.73
N TRP A 285 2.98 -9.44 -5.70
CA TRP A 285 4.36 -9.78 -5.41
C TRP A 285 4.44 -10.51 -4.08
N GLN A 286 5.39 -11.43 -3.95
CA GLN A 286 5.72 -12.06 -2.68
C GLN A 286 7.23 -12.11 -2.51
N LYS A 287 7.67 -11.81 -1.30
CA LYS A 287 9.08 -11.88 -0.93
C LYS A 287 9.21 -12.38 0.50
N ASP A 288 10.14 -13.29 0.70
CA ASP A 288 10.56 -13.71 2.04
C ASP A 288 11.34 -12.56 2.69
N TYR A 289 11.27 -12.46 4.03
CA TYR A 289 12.03 -11.46 4.76
C TYR A 289 13.52 -11.57 4.42
N ASN A 290 14.12 -10.46 4.10
CA ASN A 290 15.54 -10.35 3.99
C ASN A 290 16.01 -9.01 4.59
N ASN A 291 17.18 -9.04 5.19
CA ASN A 291 17.80 -7.91 5.87
C ASN A 291 18.90 -7.25 5.01
N THR A 292 18.82 -7.40 3.70
CA THR A 292 19.79 -6.84 2.78
C THR A 292 19.64 -5.33 2.69
N ILE A 293 20.73 -4.62 2.78
CA ILE A 293 20.83 -3.18 2.66
C ILE A 293 21.34 -2.75 1.29
N THR A 294 20.96 -1.55 0.85
CA THR A 294 21.53 -0.93 -0.35
C THR A 294 23.03 -0.69 -0.14
N GLY A 295 23.86 -1.22 -1.02
CA GLY A 295 25.31 -1.00 -0.97
C GLY A 295 26.12 -2.17 -0.41
N GLU A 296 25.50 -3.33 -0.17
CA GLU A 296 26.26 -4.56 -0.03
C GLU A 296 27.11 -4.85 -1.28
N SER A 297 28.13 -5.68 -1.11
CA SER A 297 29.09 -5.99 -2.17
C SER A 297 28.39 -6.39 -3.46
N THR A 298 28.90 -5.94 -4.59
CA THR A 298 28.35 -6.21 -5.93
C THR A 298 28.25 -7.72 -6.26
N GLU A 299 28.95 -8.56 -5.54
CA GLU A 299 28.90 -10.02 -5.69
C GLU A 299 27.65 -10.65 -5.04
N ARG A 300 26.95 -9.90 -4.16
CA ARG A 300 25.79 -10.37 -3.41
C ARG A 300 24.66 -9.36 -3.37
N LEU A 301 24.56 -8.49 -4.36
CA LEU A 301 23.44 -7.57 -4.48
C LEU A 301 22.15 -8.36 -4.63
N VAL A 302 21.46 -8.55 -3.51
CA VAL A 302 20.11 -9.09 -3.50
C VAL A 302 19.17 -7.92 -3.67
N TYR A 303 18.85 -7.60 -4.89
CA TYR A 303 17.69 -6.80 -5.21
C TYR A 303 16.53 -7.78 -5.45
N PRO A 304 15.39 -7.47 -4.96
CA PRO A 304 14.90 -6.31 -4.24
C PRO A 304 15.06 -6.45 -2.72
N GLU A 305 15.28 -5.32 -2.07
CA GLU A 305 15.33 -5.23 -0.63
C GLU A 305 13.94 -5.30 -0.01
N PHE A 306 13.83 -5.87 1.20
CA PHE A 306 12.56 -6.04 1.89
C PHE A 306 12.15 -4.76 2.64
N LYS A 307 13.06 -4.19 3.43
CA LYS A 307 12.81 -3.02 4.27
C LYS A 307 12.73 -1.73 3.44
N GLY A 308 11.80 -0.86 3.76
CA GLY A 308 11.64 0.45 3.14
C GLY A 308 10.25 0.68 2.57
N TYR A 309 10.14 1.54 1.55
CA TYR A 309 8.87 1.99 1.00
C TYR A 309 8.39 1.13 -0.16
N HIS A 310 7.09 0.78 -0.14
CA HIS A 310 6.37 0.11 -1.21
C HIS A 310 5.26 1.03 -1.72
N ALA A 311 5.21 1.27 -3.02
CA ALA A 311 4.35 2.29 -3.59
C ALA A 311 3.00 1.77 -4.07
N ASN A 312 1.98 2.63 -4.00
CA ASN A 312 0.65 2.40 -4.54
C ASN A 312 0.04 1.08 -4.06
N LEU A 313 -0.04 0.95 -2.75
CA LEU A 313 -0.58 -0.23 -2.08
C LEU A 313 -2.07 -0.44 -2.42
N TYR A 314 -2.43 -1.67 -2.72
CA TYR A 314 -3.81 -2.17 -2.74
C TYR A 314 -4.08 -3.00 -1.49
N TRP A 315 -3.22 -3.95 -1.23
CA TRP A 315 -3.21 -4.73 0.00
C TRP A 315 -1.80 -5.28 0.26
N ALA A 316 -1.52 -5.58 1.52
CA ALA A 316 -0.32 -6.31 1.94
C ALA A 316 -0.66 -7.30 3.04
N THR A 317 -0.22 -8.53 2.87
CA THR A 317 -0.20 -9.56 3.91
C THR A 317 1.19 -9.63 4.50
N LEU A 318 1.34 -9.26 5.76
CA LEU A 318 2.56 -9.50 6.52
C LEU A 318 2.56 -10.96 6.98
N GLN A 319 3.54 -11.70 6.51
CA GLN A 319 3.72 -13.10 6.86
C GLN A 319 4.46 -13.20 8.19
N SER A 320 3.96 -14.04 9.07
CA SER A 320 4.51 -14.27 10.39
C SER A 320 4.46 -15.76 10.70
N SER A 321 5.43 -16.22 11.48
CA SER A 321 5.41 -17.59 12.02
C SER A 321 4.27 -17.83 13.02
N THR A 322 3.78 -16.75 13.64
CA THR A 322 2.73 -16.81 14.67
C THR A 322 1.36 -16.48 14.13
N ALA A 323 1.15 -15.30 13.56
CA ALA A 323 -0.14 -14.82 13.13
C ALA A 323 -0.03 -13.82 11.98
N PRO A 324 -0.13 -14.26 10.72
CA PRO A 324 -0.18 -13.34 9.57
C PRO A 324 -1.46 -12.50 9.62
N PHE A 325 -1.40 -11.30 9.04
CA PHE A 325 -2.55 -10.43 8.85
C PHE A 325 -2.44 -9.65 7.55
N THR A 326 -3.58 -9.18 7.05
CA THR A 326 -3.64 -8.40 5.81
C THR A 326 -4.16 -7.00 6.07
N VAL A 327 -3.58 -6.01 5.40
CA VAL A 327 -4.08 -4.64 5.37
C VAL A 327 -4.41 -4.25 3.95
N TYR A 328 -5.58 -3.69 3.74
CA TYR A 328 -6.08 -3.18 2.46
C TYR A 328 -6.09 -1.66 2.47
N ALA A 329 -5.65 -1.05 1.40
CA ALA A 329 -5.80 0.38 1.19
C ALA A 329 -7.24 0.70 0.75
N ALA A 330 -7.98 1.43 1.56
CA ALA A 330 -9.31 1.93 1.26
C ALA A 330 -9.27 3.40 0.75
N SER A 331 -8.08 3.94 0.56
CA SER A 331 -7.76 5.19 -0.14
C SER A 331 -6.74 4.93 -1.24
N ASP A 332 -6.77 5.75 -2.28
CA ASP A 332 -5.84 5.62 -3.41
C ASP A 332 -4.47 6.23 -3.07
N GLY A 333 -3.41 5.70 -3.71
CA GLY A 333 -2.08 6.26 -3.65
C GLY A 333 -1.34 6.06 -2.33
N ILE A 334 -1.79 5.15 -1.47
CA ILE A 334 -1.12 4.85 -0.20
C ILE A 334 0.23 4.20 -0.45
N PHE A 335 1.23 4.62 0.32
CA PHE A 335 2.53 3.99 0.42
C PHE A 335 2.61 3.19 1.71
N LEU A 336 3.16 1.99 1.62
CA LEU A 336 3.49 1.17 2.78
C LEU A 336 5.00 1.32 3.06
N ARG A 337 5.36 1.60 4.32
CA ARG A 337 6.73 1.45 4.78
C ARG A 337 6.81 0.25 5.71
N VAL A 338 7.76 -0.64 5.44
CA VAL A 338 8.04 -1.82 6.24
C VAL A 338 9.44 -1.68 6.81
N PHE A 339 9.55 -1.53 8.10
CA PHE A 339 10.77 -1.39 8.89
C PHE A 339 11.73 -0.28 8.40
N THR A 340 12.81 -0.11 9.11
CA THR A 340 13.88 0.82 8.75
C THR A 340 15.06 0.02 8.22
N PRO A 341 15.51 0.26 6.97
CA PRO A 341 16.74 -0.32 6.47
C PRO A 341 17.91 0.11 7.34
N GLU A 342 18.85 -0.81 7.57
CA GLU A 342 20.11 -0.46 8.19
C GLU A 342 20.91 0.50 7.30
N GLU A 343 21.58 1.47 7.88
CA GLU A 343 22.45 2.37 7.11
C GLU A 343 23.71 1.63 6.66
N PRO A 344 24.11 1.78 5.38
CA PRO A 344 25.40 1.28 4.95
C PRO A 344 26.51 1.99 5.73
N HIS A 345 27.58 1.26 6.05
CA HIS A 345 28.73 1.81 6.75
C HIS A 345 29.29 3.04 6.02
N GLY A 346 29.39 4.16 6.72
CA GLY A 346 29.99 5.38 6.23
C GLY A 346 29.06 6.26 5.42
N ARG A 347 28.11 6.91 6.10
CA ARG A 347 27.41 8.06 5.53
C ARG A 347 28.43 9.11 5.13
N GLN A 348 28.66 9.26 3.82
CA GLN A 348 29.46 10.37 3.34
C GLN A 348 28.57 11.61 3.26
N ASP A 349 28.79 12.56 4.14
CA ASP A 349 28.09 13.84 4.12
C ASP A 349 28.23 14.49 2.72
N GLY A 350 27.07 14.77 2.12
CA GLY A 350 26.96 15.50 0.86
C GLY A 350 26.83 14.67 -0.42
N LEU A 351 26.95 13.34 -0.38
CA LEU A 351 26.86 12.49 -1.56
C LEU A 351 25.73 11.48 -1.43
N ASN A 352 24.78 11.45 -2.38
CA ASN A 352 23.71 10.43 -2.54
C ASN A 352 23.15 9.90 -1.21
N THR A 353 22.83 10.81 -0.30
CA THR A 353 22.35 10.43 1.01
C THR A 353 20.94 9.90 0.89
N MET A 354 20.76 8.70 1.38
CA MET A 354 19.45 8.14 1.66
C MET A 354 18.74 9.08 2.65
N PRO A 355 17.51 9.54 2.37
CA PRO A 355 16.74 10.31 3.34
C PRO A 355 16.57 9.52 4.64
N ASP A 356 16.52 10.22 5.77
CA ASP A 356 16.25 9.61 7.05
C ASP A 356 14.86 8.95 7.02
N PHE A 357 14.79 7.72 7.55
CA PHE A 357 13.51 7.05 7.73
C PHE A 357 12.85 7.56 9.02
N PRO A 358 11.54 7.79 8.99
CA PRO A 358 10.82 8.16 10.19
C PRO A 358 10.77 7.01 11.19
N ALA A 359 10.54 7.32 12.46
CA ALA A 359 10.29 6.32 13.50
C ALA A 359 9.06 5.45 13.20
N GLY A 360 9.03 4.25 13.77
CA GLY A 360 7.94 3.26 13.64
C GLY A 360 8.32 2.08 12.74
N ASP A 361 7.52 1.02 12.76
CA ASP A 361 7.85 -0.24 12.10
C ASP A 361 7.03 -0.45 10.82
N ILE A 362 5.69 -0.34 10.93
CA ILE A 362 4.78 -0.45 9.78
C ILE A 362 4.04 0.87 9.64
N SER A 363 4.24 1.56 8.52
CA SER A 363 3.62 2.88 8.30
C SER A 363 2.85 2.92 7.00
N PHE A 364 1.73 3.62 7.02
CA PHE A 364 0.92 3.94 5.85
C PHE A 364 0.99 5.43 5.61
N LEU A 365 1.49 5.82 4.43
CA LEU A 365 1.90 7.19 4.14
C LEU A 365 1.20 7.71 2.90
N LEU A 366 0.99 9.02 2.84
CA LEU A 366 0.38 9.71 1.70
C LEU A 366 1.44 10.17 0.67
N ASP A 367 2.70 10.22 1.04
CA ASP A 367 3.83 10.46 0.14
C ASP A 367 5.12 9.88 0.73
N ILE A 368 6.14 9.69 -0.10
CA ILE A 368 7.46 9.17 0.29
C ILE A 368 8.57 10.06 -0.25
N PRO A 369 9.76 10.06 0.39
CA PRO A 369 10.87 10.86 -0.07
C PRO A 369 11.51 10.32 -1.35
N ALA A 370 12.14 11.22 -2.11
CA ALA A 370 13.03 10.88 -3.21
C ALA A 370 14.44 10.65 -2.70
N ILE A 371 15.16 9.70 -3.30
CA ILE A 371 16.60 9.59 -3.08
C ILE A 371 17.30 10.84 -3.64
N ARG A 372 18.18 11.45 -2.86
CA ARG A 372 18.88 12.65 -3.26
C ARG A 372 19.97 12.33 -4.28
N CYS A 373 20.25 13.28 -5.16
CA CYS A 373 21.39 13.26 -6.07
C CYS A 373 22.23 14.53 -5.88
N PHE A 374 23.38 14.60 -6.55
CA PHE A 374 24.30 15.73 -6.46
C PHE A 374 23.75 17.09 -6.95
N LYS A 375 22.62 17.09 -7.62
CA LYS A 375 22.05 18.32 -8.16
C LYS A 375 21.31 19.11 -7.08
N PRO A 376 21.37 20.43 -7.11
CA PRO A 376 20.51 21.28 -6.29
C PRO A 376 19.02 20.94 -6.51
N ILE A 377 18.20 21.05 -5.47
CA ILE A 377 16.75 20.75 -5.52
C ILE A 377 16.07 21.52 -6.67
N SER A 378 16.48 22.76 -6.92
CA SER A 378 15.94 23.59 -8.01
C SER A 378 16.14 23.02 -9.42
N GLN A 379 17.08 22.09 -9.58
CA GLN A 379 17.36 21.39 -10.85
C GLN A 379 16.71 20.01 -10.94
N HIS A 380 16.00 19.60 -9.90
CA HIS A 380 15.30 18.31 -9.89
C HIS A 380 13.95 18.43 -10.60
N GLY A 381 13.63 17.45 -11.41
CA GLY A 381 12.27 17.27 -11.93
C GLY A 381 11.26 16.98 -10.82
N PRO A 382 9.96 17.08 -11.10
CA PRO A 382 8.90 16.92 -10.09
C PRO A 382 8.99 15.63 -9.28
N GLN A 383 9.42 14.54 -9.91
CA GLN A 383 9.54 13.22 -9.27
C GLN A 383 10.72 13.11 -8.29
N SER A 384 11.69 13.99 -8.39
CA SER A 384 12.88 14.03 -7.53
C SER A 384 12.81 15.15 -6.48
N GLN A 385 11.69 15.85 -6.42
CA GLN A 385 11.44 16.82 -5.36
C GLN A 385 11.20 16.07 -4.03
N PRO A 386 11.52 16.68 -2.88
CA PRO A 386 11.16 16.14 -1.58
C PRO A 386 9.67 15.80 -1.54
N GLY A 387 9.33 14.65 -0.94
CA GLY A 387 7.95 14.23 -0.71
C GLY A 387 7.29 15.09 0.38
N ILE A 388 7.11 16.36 0.10
CA ILE A 388 6.52 17.33 1.02
C ILE A 388 5.06 17.52 0.66
N ILE A 389 4.18 17.20 1.58
CA ILE A 389 2.77 17.54 1.50
C ILE A 389 2.61 18.96 2.05
N ARG A 390 2.09 19.85 1.22
CA ARG A 390 1.80 21.22 1.59
C ARG A 390 0.33 21.38 1.89
N ILE A 391 0.01 21.84 3.09
CA ILE A 391 -1.35 22.08 3.54
C ILE A 391 -1.51 23.56 3.83
N LYS A 392 -2.52 24.17 3.22
CA LYS A 392 -2.85 25.59 3.38
C LYS A 392 -4.04 25.77 4.31
N LYS A 393 -4.16 26.96 4.89
CA LYS A 393 -5.35 27.34 5.64
C LYS A 393 -6.60 27.22 4.73
N GLY A 394 -7.62 26.56 5.23
CA GLY A 394 -8.87 26.32 4.50
C GLY A 394 -8.90 25.02 3.68
N ASP A 395 -7.81 24.29 3.59
CA ASP A 395 -7.79 23.00 2.92
C ASP A 395 -8.60 21.96 3.71
N GLU A 396 -9.34 21.12 3.00
CA GLU A 396 -9.96 19.93 3.59
C GLU A 396 -8.89 18.93 4.04
N GLY A 397 -9.23 18.10 5.04
CA GLY A 397 -8.33 17.06 5.55
C GLY A 397 -8.03 16.00 4.50
N LEU A 398 -6.81 15.50 4.55
CA LEU A 398 -6.38 14.36 3.75
C LEU A 398 -6.89 13.06 4.38
N ARG A 399 -7.39 12.14 3.56
CA ARG A 399 -7.93 10.87 4.02
C ARG A 399 -6.92 9.76 3.85
N LEU A 400 -6.75 9.00 4.92
CA LEU A 400 -5.97 7.77 4.96
C LEU A 400 -6.87 6.67 5.53
N ASN A 401 -7.48 5.89 4.64
CA ASN A 401 -8.43 4.86 5.03
C ASN A 401 -7.82 3.49 4.75
N LEU A 402 -7.90 2.62 5.74
CA LEU A 402 -7.38 1.26 5.71
C LEU A 402 -8.43 0.27 6.19
N MET A 403 -8.29 -0.98 5.80
CA MET A 403 -9.04 -2.10 6.36
C MET A 403 -8.07 -3.21 6.74
N PHE A 404 -8.19 -3.69 7.96
CA PHE A 404 -7.37 -4.77 8.51
C PHE A 404 -8.19 -6.07 8.56
N ASP A 405 -7.59 -7.15 8.10
CA ASP A 405 -8.09 -8.51 8.23
C ASP A 405 -7.13 -9.30 9.12
N PHE A 406 -7.57 -9.57 10.31
CA PHE A 406 -6.84 -10.33 11.34
C PHE A 406 -7.36 -11.76 11.51
N ARG A 407 -8.31 -12.18 10.66
CA ARG A 407 -8.99 -13.49 10.73
C ARG A 407 -8.07 -14.65 10.38
#